data_eb1f93c1a47c41cd58ce77077ef5ae58
#
_entry.id   eb1f93c1a47c41cd58ce77077ef5ae58
#
_cell.length_a   1.000
_cell.length_b   1.000
_cell.length_c   1.000
_cell.angle_alpha   90.00
_cell.angle_beta   90.00
_cell.angle_gamma   90.00
#
_symmetry.space_group_name_H-M   'P 1'
#
loop_
_entity.id
_entity.type
_entity.pdbx_description
1 polymer ?
#
loop_
_entity_poly.entity_id
_entity_poly.type
_entity_poly.pdbx_seq_one_letter_code
_entity_poly.pdbx_strand_id
1 'polypeptide(L)'
;MFQLQPSSSTGITFNNKVIDDGEFNVFNYRNFYNGGGVAIGDVNNDGKPDIFFTANQGQNKLYINKGDWKFEDVSEKAGFRDSKKWHTGVTMVDINGDGWLDIYVSNSGGLKDADRANELYINQKD
;
A
#
# COMPACT_ATOMS: atom_id res chain seq x y z
N MET A 1 16.76 20.33 7.76
CA MET A 1 16.99 19.32 8.82
C MET A 1 15.68 18.57 9.04
N PHE A 2 15.69 17.24 9.25
CA PHE A 2 14.48 16.42 9.40
C PHE A 2 14.10 16.28 10.87
N GLN A 3 12.78 16.23 11.15
CA GLN A 3 12.24 15.97 12.48
C GLN A 3 11.32 14.75 12.40
N LEU A 4 11.54 13.76 13.25
CA LEU A 4 10.68 12.58 13.36
C LEU A 4 9.30 12.99 13.89
N GLN A 5 8.26 12.62 13.16
CA GLN A 5 6.87 12.78 13.58
C GLN A 5 6.36 11.45 14.11
N PRO A 6 5.88 11.37 15.37
CA PRO A 6 5.38 10.12 15.93
C PRO A 6 4.01 9.73 15.34
N SER A 7 3.73 8.44 15.28
CA SER A 7 2.44 7.91 14.80
C SER A 7 1.24 8.43 15.61
N SER A 8 1.44 8.73 16.89
CA SER A 8 0.40 9.33 17.75
C SER A 8 -0.03 10.73 17.31
N SER A 9 0.82 11.47 16.60
CA SER A 9 0.47 12.78 16.04
C SER A 9 0.05 12.71 14.58
N THR A 10 0.63 11.77 13.80
CA THR A 10 0.33 11.66 12.36
C THR A 10 -0.86 10.77 12.05
N GLY A 11 -1.21 9.82 12.91
CA GLY A 11 -2.19 8.78 12.63
C GLY A 11 -1.68 7.65 11.76
N ILE A 12 -0.44 7.71 11.25
CA ILE A 12 0.14 6.64 10.43
C ILE A 12 0.65 5.53 11.36
N THR A 13 -0.05 4.40 11.37
CA THR A 13 0.25 3.24 12.22
C THR A 13 0.68 2.02 11.41
N PHE A 14 0.86 2.16 10.09
CA PHE A 14 1.25 1.07 9.21
C PHE A 14 2.53 0.39 9.69
N ASN A 15 2.50 -0.93 9.71
CA ASN A 15 3.64 -1.78 10.00
C ASN A 15 3.63 -2.97 9.04
N ASN A 16 4.63 -3.05 8.17
CA ASN A 16 4.80 -4.19 7.27
C ASN A 16 5.41 -5.36 8.03
N LYS A 17 4.56 -6.07 8.75
CA LYS A 17 4.97 -7.25 9.53
C LYS A 17 4.98 -8.48 8.64
N VAL A 18 6.11 -9.16 8.55
CA VAL A 18 6.23 -10.47 7.90
C VAL A 18 6.44 -11.56 8.95
N ILE A 19 5.78 -12.69 8.75
CA ILE A 19 5.86 -13.87 9.62
C ILE A 19 6.46 -14.99 8.77
N ASP A 20 7.64 -15.42 9.17
CA ASP A 20 8.31 -16.59 8.64
C ASP A 20 7.57 -17.84 9.17
N ASP A 21 7.22 -18.75 8.28
CA ASP A 21 6.66 -20.04 8.61
C ASP A 21 7.43 -21.18 7.92
N GLY A 22 7.09 -22.42 8.20
CA GLY A 22 7.80 -23.58 7.65
C GLY A 22 7.66 -23.74 6.14
N GLU A 23 6.64 -23.15 5.52
CA GLU A 23 6.31 -23.28 4.11
C GLU A 23 6.77 -22.09 3.27
N PHE A 24 6.75 -20.88 3.83
CA PHE A 24 7.12 -19.64 3.13
C PHE A 24 8.06 -18.79 3.98
N ASN A 25 9.33 -18.73 3.56
CA ASN A 25 10.43 -18.11 4.30
C ASN A 25 11.57 -17.72 3.36
N VAL A 26 12.65 -17.16 3.92
CA VAL A 26 13.81 -16.69 3.15
C VAL A 26 14.55 -17.79 2.38
N PHE A 27 14.44 -19.06 2.79
CA PHE A 27 15.13 -20.16 2.11
C PHE A 27 14.46 -20.58 0.80
N ASN A 28 13.13 -20.42 0.70
CA ASN A 28 12.37 -20.71 -0.51
C ASN A 28 11.96 -19.46 -1.30
N TYR A 29 12.02 -18.28 -0.67
CA TYR A 29 11.81 -16.99 -1.34
C TYR A 29 12.87 -15.97 -0.89
N ARG A 30 13.91 -15.79 -1.69
CA ARG A 30 15.07 -14.93 -1.35
C ARG A 30 14.71 -13.48 -1.02
N ASN A 31 13.63 -12.97 -1.61
CA ASN A 31 13.17 -11.58 -1.42
C ASN A 31 12.21 -11.43 -0.23
N PHE A 32 12.14 -12.42 0.67
CA PHE A 32 11.21 -12.46 1.79
C PHE A 32 11.28 -11.21 2.70
N TYR A 33 12.48 -10.66 2.90
CA TYR A 33 12.70 -9.48 3.74
C TYR A 33 12.91 -8.17 2.97
N ASN A 34 12.59 -8.11 1.67
CA ASN A 34 12.81 -6.89 0.87
C ASN A 34 11.83 -5.75 1.19
N GLY A 35 10.76 -6.04 1.92
CA GLY A 35 9.75 -5.03 2.27
C GLY A 35 8.71 -4.79 1.17
N GLY A 36 7.78 -3.89 1.45
CA GLY A 36 6.75 -3.43 0.53
C GLY A 36 7.13 -2.11 -0.16
N GLY A 37 6.20 -1.60 -0.94
CA GLY A 37 6.30 -0.32 -1.63
C GLY A 37 5.56 0.80 -0.91
N VAL A 38 5.86 2.04 -1.32
CA VAL A 38 5.12 3.24 -0.96
C VAL A 38 4.87 4.08 -2.21
N ALA A 39 3.65 4.59 -2.36
CA ALA A 39 3.31 5.58 -3.37
C ALA A 39 2.73 6.82 -2.70
N ILE A 40 2.99 7.98 -3.29
CA ILE A 40 2.51 9.27 -2.82
C ILE A 40 1.81 9.97 -3.98
N GLY A 41 0.59 10.44 -3.76
CA GLY A 41 -0.21 11.16 -4.75
C GLY A 41 -1.51 11.66 -4.14
N ASP A 42 -2.13 12.65 -4.75
CA ASP A 42 -3.41 13.20 -4.35
C ASP A 42 -4.53 12.38 -5.01
N VAL A 43 -5.09 11.40 -4.27
CA VAL A 43 -6.10 10.48 -4.82
C VAL A 43 -7.53 11.03 -4.74
N ASN A 44 -7.73 12.10 -3.95
CA ASN A 44 -9.05 12.73 -3.77
C ASN A 44 -9.14 14.13 -4.39
N ASN A 45 -8.09 14.60 -5.06
CA ASN A 45 -7.97 15.92 -5.71
C ASN A 45 -8.21 17.11 -4.76
N ASP A 46 -7.79 16.98 -3.47
CA ASP A 46 -7.90 18.04 -2.48
C ASP A 46 -6.65 18.94 -2.38
N GLY A 47 -5.65 18.69 -3.21
CA GLY A 47 -4.38 19.43 -3.27
C GLY A 47 -3.34 18.98 -2.25
N LYS A 48 -3.60 17.90 -1.49
CA LYS A 48 -2.67 17.36 -0.50
C LYS A 48 -2.23 15.94 -0.89
N PRO A 49 -0.94 15.63 -0.81
CA PRO A 49 -0.47 14.29 -1.14
C PRO A 49 -0.89 13.27 -0.08
N ASP A 50 -1.52 12.18 -0.53
CA ASP A 50 -1.88 11.00 0.23
C ASP A 50 -0.79 9.94 0.16
N ILE A 51 -0.87 8.92 1.00
CA ILE A 51 0.15 7.87 1.09
C ILE A 51 -0.51 6.50 0.99
N PHE A 52 0.02 5.66 0.10
CA PHE A 52 -0.34 4.26 0.02
C PHE A 52 0.86 3.37 0.35
N PHE A 53 0.66 2.40 1.23
CA PHE A 53 1.65 1.39 1.58
C PHE A 53 1.20 0.01 1.14
N THR A 54 2.10 -0.77 0.54
CA THR A 54 1.86 -2.20 0.33
C THR A 54 2.40 -3.02 1.47
N ALA A 55 1.66 -4.05 1.88
CA ALA A 55 2.07 -5.03 2.87
C ALA A 55 2.46 -6.35 2.20
N ASN A 56 3.62 -6.91 2.54
CA ASN A 56 4.02 -8.22 2.03
C ASN A 56 3.07 -9.33 2.53
N GLN A 57 2.60 -9.21 3.78
CA GLN A 57 1.55 -10.02 4.36
C GLN A 57 0.52 -9.10 5.01
N GLY A 58 -0.75 -9.34 4.74
CA GLY A 58 -1.82 -8.55 5.31
C GLY A 58 -2.36 -7.44 4.40
N GLN A 59 -2.96 -6.44 5.01
CA GLN A 59 -3.71 -5.40 4.32
C GLN A 59 -2.81 -4.25 3.85
N ASN A 60 -2.92 -3.87 2.58
CA ASN A 60 -2.41 -2.60 2.08
C ASN A 60 -3.13 -1.43 2.75
N LYS A 61 -2.43 -0.29 2.91
CA LYS A 61 -2.98 0.86 3.63
C LYS A 61 -2.97 2.12 2.79
N LEU A 62 -4.14 2.78 2.73
CA LEU A 62 -4.33 4.10 2.14
C LEU A 62 -4.60 5.12 3.27
N TYR A 63 -3.78 6.16 3.31
CA TYR A 63 -3.87 7.24 4.27
C TYR A 63 -4.15 8.55 3.54
N ILE A 64 -5.30 9.16 3.82
CA ILE A 64 -5.68 10.49 3.31
C ILE A 64 -5.07 11.58 4.18
N ASN A 65 -4.43 12.54 3.56
CA ASN A 65 -3.81 13.69 4.19
C ASN A 65 -4.86 14.75 4.59
N LYS A 66 -5.06 14.94 5.88
CA LYS A 66 -6.01 15.93 6.43
C LYS A 66 -5.38 17.31 6.66
N GLY A 67 -4.10 17.49 6.28
CA GLY A 67 -3.32 18.68 6.61
C GLY A 67 -2.66 18.58 7.99
N ASP A 68 -1.76 19.52 8.28
CA ASP A 68 -1.05 19.62 9.57
C ASP A 68 -0.38 18.31 10.03
N TRP A 69 0.15 17.53 9.07
CA TRP A 69 0.78 16.22 9.29
C TRP A 69 -0.17 15.16 9.89
N LYS A 70 -1.47 15.31 9.69
CA LYS A 70 -2.47 14.33 10.12
C LYS A 70 -2.98 13.53 8.94
N PHE A 71 -3.06 12.21 9.14
CA PHE A 71 -3.51 11.26 8.13
C PHE A 71 -4.62 10.38 8.69
N GLU A 72 -5.60 10.09 7.85
CA GLU A 72 -6.72 9.19 8.15
C GLU A 72 -6.56 7.88 7.38
N ASP A 73 -6.58 6.74 8.08
CA ASP A 73 -6.64 5.41 7.44
C ASP A 73 -8.03 5.19 6.86
N VAL A 74 -8.13 5.18 5.55
CA VAL A 74 -9.38 4.93 4.81
C VAL A 74 -9.37 3.58 4.09
N SER A 75 -8.41 2.71 4.38
CA SER A 75 -8.15 1.48 3.63
C SER A 75 -9.37 0.60 3.46
N GLU A 76 -10.11 0.34 4.53
CA GLU A 76 -11.31 -0.50 4.49
C GLU A 76 -12.45 0.14 3.69
N LYS A 77 -12.66 1.46 3.89
CA LYS A 77 -13.66 2.25 3.17
C LYS A 77 -13.35 2.28 1.68
N ALA A 78 -12.08 2.42 1.32
CA ALA A 78 -11.60 2.41 -0.07
C ALA A 78 -11.54 1.00 -0.68
N GLY A 79 -11.96 -0.05 0.04
CA GLY A 79 -12.05 -1.41 -0.48
C GLY A 79 -10.77 -2.24 -0.37
N PHE A 80 -9.71 -1.72 0.21
CA PHE A 80 -8.49 -2.49 0.47
C PHE A 80 -8.72 -3.42 1.65
N ARG A 81 -8.67 -4.73 1.38
CA ARG A 81 -8.90 -5.78 2.39
C ARG A 81 -7.64 -6.61 2.58
N ASP A 82 -7.61 -7.34 3.68
CA ASP A 82 -6.58 -8.33 3.93
C ASP A 82 -6.55 -9.36 2.80
N SER A 83 -5.35 -9.69 2.34
CA SER A 83 -5.11 -10.52 1.18
C SER A 83 -4.02 -11.55 1.50
N LYS A 84 -4.08 -12.70 0.85
CA LYS A 84 -3.01 -13.71 0.91
C LYS A 84 -1.88 -13.44 -0.10
N LYS A 85 -1.99 -12.38 -0.89
CA LYS A 85 -0.98 -12.00 -1.87
C LYS A 85 0.23 -11.37 -1.19
N TRP A 86 1.37 -11.50 -1.84
CA TRP A 86 2.61 -10.86 -1.44
C TRP A 86 2.78 -9.57 -2.23
N HIS A 87 2.28 -8.46 -1.68
CA HIS A 87 2.37 -7.17 -2.34
C HIS A 87 3.79 -6.61 -2.20
N THR A 88 4.29 -5.99 -3.28
CA THR A 88 5.65 -5.46 -3.35
C THR A 88 5.65 -3.99 -3.78
N GLY A 89 5.78 -3.72 -5.07
CA GLY A 89 5.77 -2.37 -5.59
C GLY A 89 4.37 -1.77 -5.71
N VAL A 90 4.29 -0.45 -5.75
CA VAL A 90 3.05 0.29 -6.00
C VAL A 90 3.36 1.58 -6.76
N THR A 91 2.45 1.99 -7.62
CA THR A 91 2.45 3.32 -8.23
C THR A 91 1.05 3.90 -8.25
N MET A 92 0.97 5.24 -8.18
CA MET A 92 -0.24 6.00 -8.43
C MET A 92 -0.11 6.67 -9.80
N VAL A 93 -1.12 6.50 -10.66
CA VAL A 93 -1.14 7.00 -12.03
C VAL A 93 -2.58 7.14 -12.51
N ASP A 94 -2.88 8.20 -13.21
CA ASP A 94 -4.15 8.33 -13.96
C ASP A 94 -4.05 7.47 -15.23
N ILE A 95 -4.47 6.21 -15.15
CA ILE A 95 -4.27 5.23 -16.22
C ILE A 95 -5.34 5.33 -17.32
N ASN A 96 -6.51 5.85 -16.97
CA ASN A 96 -7.65 6.00 -17.88
C ASN A 96 -7.81 7.43 -18.43
N GLY A 97 -7.00 8.40 -17.98
CA GLY A 97 -7.00 9.79 -18.43
C GLY A 97 -8.19 10.61 -17.91
N ASP A 98 -8.75 10.26 -16.76
CA ASP A 98 -9.95 10.90 -16.22
C ASP A 98 -9.67 11.98 -15.17
N GLY A 99 -8.39 12.26 -14.89
CA GLY A 99 -7.92 13.28 -13.96
C GLY A 99 -7.84 12.82 -12.50
N TRP A 100 -8.06 11.53 -12.22
CA TRP A 100 -7.96 10.94 -10.88
C TRP A 100 -6.87 9.87 -10.86
N LEU A 101 -6.12 9.82 -9.78
CA LEU A 101 -5.06 8.82 -9.65
C LEU A 101 -5.64 7.46 -9.30
N ASP A 102 -5.30 6.46 -10.12
CA ASP A 102 -5.52 5.04 -9.87
C ASP A 102 -4.33 4.43 -9.14
N ILE A 103 -4.48 3.23 -8.60
CA ILE A 103 -3.43 2.53 -7.87
C ILE A 103 -3.11 1.20 -8.54
N TYR A 104 -1.86 1.02 -8.96
CA TYR A 104 -1.35 -0.24 -9.48
C TYR A 104 -0.40 -0.89 -8.50
N VAL A 105 -0.70 -2.13 -8.11
CA VAL A 105 0.06 -2.91 -7.12
C VAL A 105 0.70 -4.11 -7.80
N SER A 106 2.01 -4.27 -7.62
CA SER A 106 2.76 -5.42 -8.07
C SER A 106 2.77 -6.51 -6.99
N ASN A 107 2.49 -7.74 -7.40
CA ASN A 107 2.52 -8.91 -6.55
C ASN A 107 3.66 -9.85 -6.92
N SER A 108 4.22 -10.55 -5.95
CA SER A 108 5.33 -11.47 -6.12
C SER A 108 5.25 -12.61 -5.09
N GLY A 109 6.34 -13.30 -4.87
CA GLY A 109 6.47 -14.36 -3.85
C GLY A 109 6.44 -15.77 -4.41
N GLY A 110 6.69 -16.74 -3.55
CA GLY A 110 6.66 -18.17 -3.85
C GLY A 110 5.26 -18.79 -3.91
N LEU A 111 4.22 -17.96 -3.93
CA LEU A 111 2.81 -18.34 -3.94
C LEU A 111 2.39 -18.97 -5.28
N LYS A 112 1.18 -19.53 -5.32
CA LYS A 112 0.58 -20.04 -6.56
C LYS A 112 0.47 -18.93 -7.60
N ASP A 113 0.49 -19.27 -8.88
CA ASP A 113 0.50 -18.28 -9.98
C ASP A 113 -0.67 -17.28 -9.92
N ALA A 114 -1.86 -17.72 -9.49
CA ALA A 114 -3.02 -16.85 -9.32
C ALA A 114 -2.79 -15.76 -8.25
N ASP A 115 -1.98 -16.04 -7.24
CA ASP A 115 -1.69 -15.09 -6.15
C ASP A 115 -0.59 -14.08 -6.52
N ARG A 116 0.07 -14.27 -7.69
CA ARG A 116 1.08 -13.33 -8.23
C ARG A 116 0.51 -12.32 -9.22
N ALA A 117 -0.76 -12.44 -9.59
CA ALA A 117 -1.39 -11.48 -10.51
C ALA A 117 -1.38 -10.08 -9.88
N ASN A 118 -0.83 -9.11 -10.61
CA ASN A 118 -0.84 -7.71 -10.20
C ASN A 118 -2.28 -7.19 -10.11
N GLU A 119 -2.47 -6.09 -9.39
CA GLU A 119 -3.78 -5.51 -9.13
C GLU A 119 -3.83 -4.07 -9.61
N LEU A 120 -4.91 -3.72 -10.29
CA LEU A 120 -5.23 -2.37 -10.71
C LEU A 120 -6.53 -1.94 -10.04
N TYR A 121 -6.46 -0.89 -9.25
CA TYR A 121 -7.61 -0.27 -8.61
C TYR A 121 -7.92 1.05 -9.30
N ILE A 122 -9.06 1.11 -9.97
CA ILE A 122 -9.56 2.32 -10.64
C ILE A 122 -10.31 3.19 -9.64
N ASN A 123 -9.93 4.44 -9.53
CA ASN A 123 -10.56 5.42 -8.65
C ASN A 123 -12.01 5.67 -9.10
N GLN A 124 -12.97 5.49 -8.20
CA GLN A 124 -14.40 5.68 -8.49
C GLN A 124 -14.89 7.09 -8.15
N LYS A 125 -14.03 7.95 -7.64
CA LYS A 125 -14.32 9.39 -7.35
C LYS A 125 -15.33 9.62 -6.22
N ASP A 126 -15.50 8.65 -5.31
CA ASP A 126 -16.47 8.67 -4.21
C ASP A 126 -15.80 8.64 -2.81
#